data_5023000c739f55332b30ee7cbae93535
#
_entry.id   5023000c739f55332b30ee7cbae93535
#
_cell.length_a   1.000
_cell.length_b   1.000
_cell.length_c   1.000
_cell.angle_alpha   90.00
_cell.angle_beta   90.00
_cell.angle_gamma   90.00
#
_symmetry.space_group_name_H-M   'P 1'
#
loop_
_entity.id
_entity.type
_entity.pdbx_description
1 polymer ?
#
loop_
_entity_poly.entity_id
_entity_poly.type
_entity_poly.pdbx_seq_one_letter_code
_entity_poly.pdbx_strand_id
1 'polypeptide(L)'
;MNEKCNLVTVLLLCCLIFPGNAQEFNWQDLVNRKQYAAVIAHADSLTLADSSNYEIMNAIGQAYEGMLRYQKAYDYYRLCFSMDMTNLDILNILARTATNLGRAEDAERYFHQVLSADSSNFYANYQLARLYFQLGEYEKAVDAYEKLQAQNEDNTVLYRAIGDCYTRMEQYPSATTAYFQAYNLNRENAGLAVALVNSLYRMGASSPDYISEGIGICDTALFYNPGNRQLLRSKGLGLYIVKQFVQADSVYSSLLADGDSTYLTLKYGGASKYYAGLYMPSVDILDMAYEQDTTSVEVCLLLGSALGKTYDRKRAYDLFDRAEKGLEPNRFLVNQLLAFRAETYQKDGRYKEASRLYYEAWKKNPERLDFLAAISHMYSEIDVSKFQSEEDRQRGLFILVLYMNESLKKKADERTMVFSRALLQSFYEDMFFRNVAEETMMDPDGKKSKISIVDLRNLINQLPEESEMVMEIRAMSARSSGKIEEAARLLYRAWKVKGTRVELLREIANLYSHPDISGFKNAEELQRGVFAQVTYAKELLKNESDLSNLTFTRPFLESLNSDMSKRGITEQTMLAPDNRKSQLSIDELQSLIQQLPETFDEVKEMIRMMNKEKALKSKK
;
A
#
# COMPACT_ATOMS: atom_id res chain seq x y z
N MET A 1 5.07 3.42 76.70
CA MET A 1 5.06 2.10 77.41
C MET A 1 3.62 1.59 77.26
N ASN A 2 3.32 0.63 76.44
CA ASN A 2 2.09 -0.21 76.35
C ASN A 2 1.68 -0.52 74.90
N GLU A 3 2.62 -0.94 74.06
CA GLU A 3 2.23 -1.58 72.79
C GLU A 3 3.10 -2.82 72.41
N LYS A 4 4.03 -3.19 73.28
CA LYS A 4 4.92 -4.35 73.02
C LYS A 4 4.51 -5.63 73.79
N CYS A 5 3.40 -5.60 74.53
CA CYS A 5 2.99 -6.78 75.36
C CYS A 5 1.89 -7.62 74.71
N ASN A 6 1.21 -7.16 73.62
CA ASN A 6 0.11 -7.95 73.02
C ASN A 6 0.53 -8.89 71.89
N LEU A 7 1.75 -8.80 71.34
CA LEU A 7 2.18 -9.69 70.25
C LEU A 7 2.73 -11.04 70.77
N VAL A 8 3.32 -11.04 71.98
CA VAL A 8 3.87 -12.25 72.58
C VAL A 8 2.78 -13.14 73.20
N THR A 9 1.66 -12.51 73.67
CA THR A 9 0.54 -13.23 74.27
C THR A 9 -0.37 -13.89 73.26
N VAL A 10 -0.45 -13.35 72.02
CA VAL A 10 -1.18 -13.99 70.89
C VAL A 10 -0.40 -15.15 70.32
N LEU A 11 0.93 -15.11 70.31
CA LEU A 11 1.77 -16.23 69.88
C LEU A 11 1.82 -17.41 70.89
N LEU A 12 1.62 -17.17 72.18
CA LEU A 12 1.56 -18.19 73.19
C LEU A 12 0.16 -18.82 73.39
N LEU A 13 -0.91 -18.15 72.96
CA LEU A 13 -2.27 -18.74 72.96
C LEU A 13 -2.58 -19.60 71.75
N CYS A 14 -1.80 -19.54 70.68
CA CYS A 14 -1.92 -20.45 69.54
C CYS A 14 -1.24 -21.81 69.78
N CYS A 15 -0.42 -21.95 70.84
CA CYS A 15 0.27 -23.20 71.16
C CYS A 15 -0.42 -24.10 72.17
N LEU A 16 -1.61 -23.72 72.70
CA LEU A 16 -2.23 -24.46 73.83
C LEU A 16 -3.65 -25.02 73.64
N ILE A 17 -4.17 -25.05 72.41
CA ILE A 17 -5.45 -25.72 72.17
C ILE A 17 -5.37 -26.56 70.91
N PHE A 18 -4.77 -27.74 70.98
CA PHE A 18 -5.16 -28.96 70.28
C PHE A 18 -4.51 -30.18 70.93
N PRO A 19 -5.23 -30.90 71.76
CA PRO A 19 -4.86 -32.24 72.09
C PRO A 19 -5.52 -33.21 71.09
N GLY A 20 -4.74 -34.00 70.40
CA GLY A 20 -5.22 -35.22 69.82
C GLY A 20 -5.70 -35.13 68.37
N ASN A 21 -4.83 -35.29 67.53
CA ASN A 21 -4.59 -35.97 66.29
C ASN A 21 -3.44 -35.24 65.60
N ALA A 22 -2.29 -35.83 65.52
CA ALA A 22 -1.24 -35.43 64.59
C ALA A 22 -1.82 -35.67 63.20
N GLN A 23 -2.57 -34.68 62.68
CA GLN A 23 -2.91 -34.65 61.27
C GLN A 23 -1.56 -34.56 60.55
N GLU A 24 -1.15 -35.68 59.93
CA GLU A 24 0.07 -35.69 59.10
C GLU A 24 0.05 -34.42 58.24
N PHE A 25 1.08 -33.58 58.39
CA PHE A 25 1.20 -32.33 57.70
C PHE A 25 1.27 -32.65 56.20
N ASN A 26 0.16 -32.40 55.48
CA ASN A 26 0.05 -32.74 54.07
C ASN A 26 0.70 -31.66 53.21
N TRP A 27 1.99 -31.84 52.95
CA TRP A 27 2.83 -30.95 52.15
C TRP A 27 2.23 -30.72 50.77
N GLN A 28 1.76 -31.77 50.11
CA GLN A 28 1.22 -31.67 48.75
C GLN A 28 -0.12 -30.92 48.72
N ASP A 29 -0.96 -31.03 49.73
CA ASP A 29 -2.21 -30.27 49.81
C ASP A 29 -1.94 -28.74 49.91
N LEU A 30 -0.94 -28.34 50.68
CA LEU A 30 -0.53 -26.94 50.78
C LEU A 30 0.04 -26.40 49.45
N VAL A 31 0.81 -27.22 48.74
CA VAL A 31 1.31 -26.86 47.40
C VAL A 31 0.14 -26.70 46.42
N ASN A 32 -0.80 -27.63 46.41
CA ASN A 32 -1.97 -27.63 45.55
C ASN A 32 -2.87 -26.39 45.81
N ARG A 33 -2.95 -25.95 47.08
CA ARG A 33 -3.64 -24.70 47.49
C ARG A 33 -2.80 -23.45 47.29
N LYS A 34 -1.61 -23.57 46.71
CA LYS A 34 -0.65 -22.45 46.49
C LYS A 34 -0.22 -21.72 47.77
N GLN A 35 -0.28 -22.41 48.92
CA GLN A 35 0.14 -21.89 50.23
C GLN A 35 1.66 -22.05 50.42
N TYR A 36 2.43 -21.56 49.44
CA TYR A 36 3.89 -21.76 49.35
C TYR A 36 4.65 -21.22 50.56
N ALA A 37 4.22 -20.08 51.11
CA ALA A 37 4.85 -19.48 52.29
C ALA A 37 4.72 -20.41 53.54
N ALA A 38 3.58 -21.11 53.68
CA ALA A 38 3.37 -22.05 54.77
C ALA A 38 4.26 -23.29 54.62
N VAL A 39 4.41 -23.81 53.40
CA VAL A 39 5.33 -24.92 53.11
C VAL A 39 6.77 -24.54 53.48
N ILE A 40 7.23 -23.35 53.10
CA ILE A 40 8.60 -22.89 53.37
C ILE A 40 8.83 -22.65 54.86
N ALA A 41 7.85 -22.06 55.57
CA ALA A 41 7.96 -21.85 57.01
C ALA A 41 8.10 -23.16 57.80
N HIS A 42 7.44 -24.23 57.34
CA HIS A 42 7.60 -25.59 57.94
C HIS A 42 8.92 -26.23 57.53
N ALA A 43 9.45 -25.92 56.36
CA ALA A 43 10.74 -26.44 55.89
C ALA A 43 11.92 -26.09 56.83
N ASP A 44 11.86 -24.91 57.49
CA ASP A 44 12.88 -24.50 58.46
C ASP A 44 12.89 -25.31 59.77
N SER A 45 11.83 -26.10 60.01
CA SER A 45 11.67 -26.95 61.21
C SER A 45 11.85 -28.45 60.94
N LEU A 46 12.34 -28.82 59.74
CA LEU A 46 12.52 -30.23 59.36
C LEU A 46 13.55 -30.97 60.21
N THR A 47 13.23 -32.23 60.52
CA THR A 47 14.18 -33.16 61.14
C THR A 47 15.11 -33.80 60.12
N LEU A 48 16.18 -34.47 60.56
CA LEU A 48 17.07 -35.24 59.68
C LEU A 48 16.34 -36.37 58.93
N ALA A 49 15.29 -36.94 59.51
CA ALA A 49 14.45 -37.97 58.88
C ALA A 49 13.60 -37.38 57.76
N ASP A 50 13.04 -36.18 57.99
CA ASP A 50 12.25 -35.48 56.99
C ASP A 50 13.10 -35.06 55.78
N SER A 51 14.35 -34.73 55.99
CA SER A 51 15.33 -34.35 54.93
C SER A 51 15.66 -35.51 53.97
N SER A 52 15.31 -36.73 54.31
CA SER A 52 15.47 -37.92 53.48
C SER A 52 14.15 -38.37 52.86
N ASN A 53 13.09 -37.59 52.98
CA ASN A 53 11.78 -37.90 52.42
C ASN A 53 11.60 -37.19 51.07
N TYR A 54 11.47 -37.97 49.99
CA TYR A 54 11.31 -37.48 48.63
C TYR A 54 10.09 -36.56 48.49
N GLU A 55 8.93 -36.94 49.03
CA GLU A 55 7.70 -36.15 48.90
C GLU A 55 7.80 -34.79 49.54
N ILE A 56 8.44 -34.71 50.71
CA ILE A 56 8.67 -33.47 51.45
C ILE A 56 9.63 -32.56 50.62
N MET A 57 10.75 -33.11 50.17
CA MET A 57 11.74 -32.33 49.38
C MET A 57 11.16 -31.83 48.07
N ASN A 58 10.35 -32.65 47.41
CA ASN A 58 9.67 -32.28 46.19
C ASN A 58 8.62 -31.16 46.44
N ALA A 59 7.82 -31.28 47.49
CA ALA A 59 6.85 -30.23 47.87
C ALA A 59 7.51 -28.88 48.18
N ILE A 60 8.65 -28.91 48.89
CA ILE A 60 9.43 -27.70 49.17
C ILE A 60 10.02 -27.11 47.87
N GLY A 61 10.54 -27.95 46.98
CA GLY A 61 11.01 -27.55 45.66
C GLY A 61 9.92 -26.84 44.86
N GLN A 62 8.71 -27.43 44.82
CA GLN A 62 7.54 -26.86 44.17
C GLN A 62 7.12 -25.51 44.80
N ALA A 63 7.19 -25.37 46.12
CA ALA A 63 6.87 -24.15 46.82
C ALA A 63 7.86 -23.02 46.46
N TYR A 64 9.15 -23.29 46.42
CA TYR A 64 10.17 -22.33 46.00
C TYR A 64 10.01 -21.97 44.52
N GLU A 65 9.69 -22.90 43.64
CA GLU A 65 9.40 -22.65 42.23
C GLU A 65 8.17 -21.77 42.08
N GLY A 66 7.08 -22.04 42.80
CA GLY A 66 5.87 -21.21 42.82
C GLY A 66 6.09 -19.79 43.31
N MET A 67 7.14 -19.57 44.12
CA MET A 67 7.60 -18.24 44.53
C MET A 67 8.69 -17.65 43.61
N LEU A 68 8.94 -18.26 42.46
CA LEU A 68 9.98 -17.86 41.48
C LEU A 68 11.41 -17.87 42.05
N ARG A 69 11.64 -18.60 43.15
CA ARG A 69 12.97 -18.77 43.77
C ARG A 69 13.67 -19.99 43.16
N TYR A 70 13.92 -19.96 41.88
CA TYR A 70 14.38 -21.11 41.07
C TYR A 70 15.69 -21.74 41.59
N GLN A 71 16.61 -20.95 42.13
CA GLN A 71 17.86 -21.50 42.66
C GLN A 71 17.60 -22.46 43.83
N LYS A 72 16.74 -22.05 44.79
CA LYS A 72 16.39 -22.93 45.92
C LYS A 72 15.58 -24.14 45.46
N ALA A 73 14.63 -23.92 44.54
CA ALA A 73 13.86 -25.02 43.95
C ALA A 73 14.79 -26.05 43.29
N TYR A 74 15.78 -25.59 42.52
CA TYR A 74 16.77 -26.47 41.89
C TYR A 74 17.58 -27.30 42.90
N ASP A 75 18.00 -26.68 44.00
CA ASP A 75 18.77 -27.37 45.04
C ASP A 75 17.93 -28.50 45.70
N TYR A 76 16.65 -28.26 46.00
CA TYR A 76 15.74 -29.27 46.52
C TYR A 76 15.42 -30.36 45.50
N TYR A 77 15.21 -30.06 44.24
CA TYR A 77 14.99 -31.05 43.18
C TYR A 77 16.25 -31.92 42.95
N ARG A 78 17.46 -31.34 43.09
CA ARG A 78 18.70 -32.14 43.08
C ARG A 78 18.77 -33.15 44.24
N LEU A 79 18.27 -32.80 45.42
CA LEU A 79 18.14 -33.73 46.52
C LEU A 79 17.16 -34.84 46.17
N CYS A 80 15.99 -34.53 45.63
CA CYS A 80 15.02 -35.51 45.12
C CYS A 80 15.66 -36.47 44.10
N PHE A 81 16.41 -35.93 43.14
CA PHE A 81 17.11 -36.76 42.15
C PHE A 81 18.18 -37.65 42.76
N SER A 82 18.87 -37.21 43.83
CA SER A 82 19.86 -38.04 44.53
C SER A 82 19.24 -39.21 45.28
N MET A 83 17.93 -39.13 45.63
CA MET A 83 17.17 -40.19 46.27
C MET A 83 16.65 -41.21 45.27
N ASP A 84 16.27 -40.80 44.07
CA ASP A 84 15.84 -41.65 42.96
C ASP A 84 16.39 -41.14 41.65
N MET A 85 17.53 -41.67 41.23
CA MET A 85 18.24 -41.29 40.01
C MET A 85 17.56 -41.82 38.74
N THR A 86 16.55 -42.65 38.84
CA THR A 86 15.81 -43.24 37.72
C THR A 86 14.53 -42.46 37.39
N ASN A 87 14.15 -41.54 38.24
CA ASN A 87 12.91 -40.78 38.12
C ASN A 87 13.01 -39.72 36.99
N LEU A 88 12.36 -40.03 35.85
CA LEU A 88 12.35 -39.17 34.68
C LEU A 88 11.57 -37.85 34.91
N ASP A 89 10.57 -37.85 35.79
CA ASP A 89 9.79 -36.65 36.10
C ASP A 89 10.65 -35.59 36.80
N ILE A 90 11.45 -36.03 37.80
CA ILE A 90 12.34 -35.11 38.51
C ILE A 90 13.46 -34.58 37.59
N LEU A 91 13.94 -35.41 36.66
CA LEU A 91 14.89 -34.96 35.62
C LEU A 91 14.29 -33.89 34.73
N ASN A 92 13.04 -34.08 34.31
CA ASN A 92 12.31 -33.06 33.53
C ASN A 92 12.13 -31.76 34.32
N ILE A 93 11.81 -31.85 35.61
CA ILE A 93 11.66 -30.68 36.49
C ILE A 93 13.02 -29.98 36.68
N LEU A 94 14.10 -30.72 36.88
CA LEU A 94 15.46 -30.18 36.99
C LEU A 94 15.87 -29.45 35.70
N ALA A 95 15.65 -30.07 34.56
CA ALA A 95 15.95 -29.46 33.26
C ALA A 95 15.19 -28.15 33.06
N ARG A 96 13.86 -28.13 33.35
CA ARG A 96 13.04 -26.92 33.28
C ARG A 96 13.53 -25.84 34.24
N THR A 97 13.86 -26.23 35.49
CA THR A 97 14.33 -25.29 36.50
C THR A 97 15.70 -24.73 36.15
N ALA A 98 16.61 -25.56 35.59
CA ALA A 98 17.89 -25.14 35.06
C ALA A 98 17.70 -24.12 33.89
N THR A 99 16.72 -24.36 32.98
CA THR A 99 16.36 -23.42 31.92
C THR A 99 15.95 -22.04 32.49
N ASN A 100 15.10 -22.05 33.55
CA ASN A 100 14.67 -20.81 34.20
C ASN A 100 15.80 -20.07 34.93
N LEU A 101 16.86 -20.80 35.32
CA LEU A 101 18.08 -20.22 35.89
C LEU A 101 19.11 -19.73 34.85
N GLY A 102 18.84 -19.96 33.57
CA GLY A 102 19.80 -19.67 32.50
C GLY A 102 20.98 -20.65 32.43
N ARG A 103 20.87 -21.82 33.08
CA ARG A 103 21.88 -22.90 33.08
C ARG A 103 21.63 -23.84 31.89
N ALA A 104 21.89 -23.33 30.69
CA ALA A 104 21.54 -24.03 29.45
C ALA A 104 22.20 -25.42 29.34
N GLU A 105 23.50 -25.55 29.66
CA GLU A 105 24.24 -26.81 29.59
C GLU A 105 23.67 -27.86 30.55
N ASP A 106 23.30 -27.48 31.77
CA ASP A 106 22.68 -28.38 32.74
C ASP A 106 21.30 -28.83 32.26
N ALA A 107 20.49 -27.87 31.70
CA ALA A 107 19.17 -28.16 31.17
C ALA A 107 19.25 -29.16 30.00
N GLU A 108 20.12 -28.89 29.02
CA GLU A 108 20.35 -29.78 27.87
C GLU A 108 20.78 -31.19 28.33
N ARG A 109 21.73 -31.30 29.27
CA ARG A 109 22.19 -32.55 29.80
C ARG A 109 21.05 -33.34 30.44
N TYR A 110 20.21 -32.72 31.27
CA TYR A 110 19.08 -33.42 31.91
C TYR A 110 18.02 -33.85 30.89
N PHE A 111 17.68 -33.01 29.92
CA PHE A 111 16.76 -33.42 28.86
C PHE A 111 17.32 -34.61 28.06
N HIS A 112 18.61 -34.61 27.73
CA HIS A 112 19.24 -35.75 27.07
C HIS A 112 19.24 -37.00 27.91
N GLN A 113 19.37 -36.92 29.25
CA GLN A 113 19.22 -38.06 30.14
C GLN A 113 17.79 -38.62 30.08
N VAL A 114 16.76 -37.78 30.09
CA VAL A 114 15.37 -38.23 29.91
C VAL A 114 15.22 -38.93 28.57
N LEU A 115 15.71 -38.32 27.49
CA LEU A 115 15.57 -38.84 26.13
C LEU A 115 16.40 -40.08 25.84
N SER A 116 17.47 -40.33 26.63
CA SER A 116 18.23 -41.58 26.57
C SER A 116 17.46 -42.77 27.18
N ALA A 117 16.59 -42.53 28.16
CA ALA A 117 15.73 -43.52 28.77
C ALA A 117 14.38 -43.67 28.01
N ASP A 118 13.81 -42.58 27.56
CA ASP A 118 12.57 -42.51 26.78
C ASP A 118 12.73 -41.50 25.63
N SER A 119 13.18 -41.98 24.48
CA SER A 119 13.41 -41.14 23.28
C SER A 119 12.12 -40.54 22.72
N SER A 120 10.96 -41.10 23.07
CA SER A 120 9.64 -40.61 22.63
C SER A 120 9.01 -39.62 23.61
N ASN A 121 9.70 -39.27 24.70
CA ASN A 121 9.19 -38.32 25.68
C ASN A 121 8.87 -36.97 25.08
N PHE A 122 7.58 -36.72 24.83
CA PHE A 122 7.10 -35.51 24.17
C PHE A 122 7.53 -34.26 24.93
N TYR A 123 7.38 -34.26 26.26
CA TYR A 123 7.69 -33.11 27.09
C TYR A 123 9.18 -32.71 27.00
N ALA A 124 10.07 -33.69 27.17
CA ALA A 124 11.51 -33.46 27.12
C ALA A 124 11.96 -32.95 25.74
N ASN A 125 11.50 -33.59 24.65
CA ASN A 125 11.78 -33.15 23.28
C ASN A 125 11.28 -31.72 23.03
N TYR A 126 10.05 -31.40 23.45
CA TYR A 126 9.47 -30.08 23.26
C TYR A 126 10.22 -29.00 24.05
N GLN A 127 10.59 -29.28 25.30
CA GLN A 127 11.32 -28.30 26.11
C GLN A 127 12.77 -28.13 25.63
N LEU A 128 13.41 -29.20 25.15
CA LEU A 128 14.73 -29.15 24.55
C LEU A 128 14.73 -28.29 23.26
N ALA A 129 13.72 -28.50 22.39
CA ALA A 129 13.54 -27.68 21.20
C ALA A 129 13.35 -26.19 21.55
N ARG A 130 12.56 -25.90 22.60
CA ARG A 130 12.41 -24.52 23.11
C ARG A 130 13.71 -23.95 23.67
N LEU A 131 14.49 -24.77 24.37
CA LEU A 131 15.81 -24.35 24.86
C LEU A 131 16.73 -23.97 23.68
N TYR A 132 16.81 -24.78 22.64
CA TYR A 132 17.59 -24.46 21.44
C TYR A 132 17.10 -23.17 20.77
N PHE A 133 15.79 -22.96 20.69
CA PHE A 133 15.23 -21.70 20.18
C PHE A 133 15.68 -20.49 21.00
N GLN A 134 15.67 -20.60 22.34
CA GLN A 134 16.10 -19.50 23.22
C GLN A 134 17.61 -19.23 23.12
N LEU A 135 18.42 -20.25 22.85
CA LEU A 135 19.87 -20.13 22.64
C LEU A 135 20.24 -19.61 21.24
N GLY A 136 19.27 -19.47 20.34
CA GLY A 136 19.51 -19.06 18.94
C GLY A 136 19.98 -20.20 18.04
N GLU A 137 19.96 -21.46 18.53
CA GLU A 137 20.32 -22.67 17.78
C GLU A 137 19.09 -23.17 17.00
N TYR A 138 18.63 -22.34 16.06
CA TYR A 138 17.32 -22.53 15.41
C TYR A 138 17.24 -23.82 14.57
N GLU A 139 18.33 -24.24 13.91
CA GLU A 139 18.40 -25.50 13.16
C GLU A 139 18.14 -26.69 14.08
N LYS A 140 18.80 -26.76 15.24
CA LYS A 140 18.57 -27.83 16.22
C LYS A 140 17.14 -27.80 16.78
N ALA A 141 16.58 -26.59 16.95
CA ALA A 141 15.20 -26.44 17.39
C ALA A 141 14.22 -27.00 16.35
N VAL A 142 14.42 -26.70 15.05
CA VAL A 142 13.62 -27.25 13.94
C VAL A 142 13.69 -28.77 13.94
N ASP A 143 14.89 -29.37 13.96
CA ASP A 143 15.10 -30.81 13.94
C ASP A 143 14.34 -31.50 15.09
N ALA A 144 14.35 -30.89 16.28
CA ALA A 144 13.66 -31.42 17.44
C ALA A 144 12.13 -31.27 17.32
N TYR A 145 11.63 -30.15 16.82
CA TYR A 145 10.19 -29.97 16.58
C TYR A 145 9.66 -30.86 15.45
N GLU A 146 10.42 -31.05 14.36
CA GLU A 146 10.02 -31.94 13.24
C GLU A 146 9.93 -33.40 13.68
N LYS A 147 10.83 -33.87 14.55
CA LYS A 147 10.73 -35.22 15.16
C LYS A 147 9.44 -35.39 15.98
N LEU A 148 9.05 -34.34 16.73
CA LEU A 148 7.79 -34.35 17.47
C LEU A 148 6.58 -34.30 16.54
N GLN A 149 6.66 -33.52 15.48
CA GLN A 149 5.60 -33.38 14.48
C GLN A 149 5.34 -34.69 13.74
N ALA A 150 6.40 -35.46 13.42
CA ALA A 150 6.28 -36.78 12.80
C ALA A 150 5.49 -37.77 13.66
N GLN A 151 5.44 -37.55 14.99
CA GLN A 151 4.64 -38.35 15.94
C GLN A 151 3.22 -37.77 16.13
N ASN A 152 2.96 -36.54 15.74
CA ASN A 152 1.73 -35.80 16.02
C ASN A 152 1.43 -34.81 14.88
N GLU A 153 1.02 -35.35 13.72
CA GLU A 153 0.90 -34.62 12.45
C GLU A 153 -0.03 -33.39 12.51
N ASP A 154 -1.06 -33.41 13.36
CA ASP A 154 -2.06 -32.32 13.44
C ASP A 154 -1.78 -31.31 14.57
N ASN A 155 -0.53 -31.13 14.96
CA ASN A 155 -0.19 -30.26 16.08
C ASN A 155 0.12 -28.82 15.62
N THR A 156 -0.87 -27.95 15.70
CA THR A 156 -0.77 -26.49 15.39
C THR A 156 0.39 -25.79 16.11
N VAL A 157 0.69 -26.20 17.36
CA VAL A 157 1.73 -25.56 18.17
C VAL A 157 3.12 -25.87 17.61
N LEU A 158 3.34 -27.11 17.16
CA LEU A 158 4.62 -27.51 16.56
C LEU A 158 4.86 -26.82 15.23
N TYR A 159 3.87 -26.80 14.34
CA TYR A 159 3.99 -26.07 13.07
C TYR A 159 4.28 -24.58 13.28
N ARG A 160 3.62 -23.95 14.25
CA ARG A 160 3.92 -22.57 14.60
C ARG A 160 5.36 -22.41 15.09
N ALA A 161 5.81 -23.29 16.00
CA ALA A 161 7.17 -23.20 16.53
C ALA A 161 8.24 -23.40 15.46
N ILE A 162 8.02 -24.32 14.51
CA ILE A 162 8.87 -24.52 13.32
C ILE A 162 8.90 -23.24 12.47
N GLY A 163 7.72 -22.63 12.21
CA GLY A 163 7.63 -21.37 11.49
C GLY A 163 8.35 -20.21 12.19
N ASP A 164 8.26 -20.15 13.53
CA ASP A 164 8.98 -19.15 14.32
C ASP A 164 10.51 -19.34 14.21
N CYS A 165 11.01 -20.59 14.20
CA CYS A 165 12.43 -20.89 13.97
C CYS A 165 12.90 -20.44 12.58
N TYR A 166 12.18 -20.83 11.53
CA TYR A 166 12.51 -20.42 10.16
C TYR A 166 12.45 -18.89 9.96
N THR A 167 11.53 -18.22 10.65
CA THR A 167 11.46 -16.75 10.64
C THR A 167 12.72 -16.13 11.26
N ARG A 168 13.26 -16.71 12.36
CA ARG A 168 14.49 -16.26 12.99
C ARG A 168 15.72 -16.49 12.11
N MET A 169 15.70 -17.53 11.28
CA MET A 169 16.74 -17.81 10.28
C MET A 169 16.55 -17.01 8.98
N GLU A 170 15.54 -16.14 8.91
CA GLU A 170 15.16 -15.39 7.69
C GLU A 170 14.79 -16.29 6.49
N GLN A 171 14.49 -17.56 6.74
CA GLN A 171 14.03 -18.54 5.74
C GLN A 171 12.51 -18.42 5.53
N TYR A 172 12.07 -17.30 4.99
CA TYR A 172 10.65 -16.96 4.87
C TYR A 172 9.81 -17.98 4.05
N PRO A 173 10.31 -18.61 2.98
CA PRO A 173 9.55 -19.66 2.29
C PRO A 173 9.19 -20.84 3.18
N SER A 174 10.16 -21.34 3.95
CA SER A 174 9.95 -22.45 4.90
C SER A 174 9.02 -22.03 6.05
N ALA A 175 9.22 -20.80 6.57
CA ALA A 175 8.34 -20.23 7.59
C ALA A 175 6.89 -20.15 7.10
N THR A 176 6.68 -19.66 5.87
CA THR A 176 5.36 -19.55 5.25
C THR A 176 4.69 -20.92 5.15
N THR A 177 5.43 -21.95 4.71
CA THR A 177 4.90 -23.32 4.62
C THR A 177 4.46 -23.83 5.99
N ALA A 178 5.29 -23.67 7.03
CA ALA A 178 4.96 -24.10 8.38
C ALA A 178 3.76 -23.34 8.97
N TYR A 179 3.72 -22.02 8.85
CA TYR A 179 2.57 -21.23 9.31
C TYR A 179 1.29 -21.54 8.53
N PHE A 180 1.40 -21.82 7.23
CA PHE A 180 0.25 -22.22 6.42
C PHE A 180 -0.37 -23.53 6.91
N GLN A 181 0.46 -24.53 7.26
CA GLN A 181 -0.02 -25.77 7.87
C GLN A 181 -0.69 -25.49 9.23
N ALA A 182 -0.05 -24.70 10.10
CA ALA A 182 -0.64 -24.31 11.37
C ALA A 182 -1.99 -23.58 11.19
N TYR A 183 -2.09 -22.67 10.23
CA TYR A 183 -3.30 -21.90 9.95
C TYR A 183 -4.42 -22.78 9.36
N ASN A 184 -4.09 -23.74 8.50
CA ASN A 184 -5.09 -24.67 7.96
C ASN A 184 -5.72 -25.55 9.04
N LEU A 185 -4.94 -25.94 10.07
CA LEU A 185 -5.44 -26.70 11.22
C LEU A 185 -6.30 -25.86 12.16
N ASN A 186 -6.08 -24.53 12.21
CA ASN A 186 -6.87 -23.64 13.07
C ASN A 186 -7.03 -22.25 12.42
N ARG A 187 -7.98 -22.13 11.50
CA ARG A 187 -8.27 -20.89 10.74
C ARG A 187 -8.87 -19.76 11.59
N GLU A 188 -9.44 -20.09 12.74
CA GLU A 188 -10.01 -19.10 13.65
C GLU A 188 -8.93 -18.37 14.47
N ASN A 189 -7.73 -18.90 14.51
CA ASN A 189 -6.63 -18.32 15.27
C ASN A 189 -6.02 -17.11 14.52
N ALA A 190 -6.41 -15.91 14.93
CA ALA A 190 -5.89 -14.66 14.38
C ALA A 190 -4.35 -14.54 14.46
N GLY A 191 -3.73 -15.09 15.51
CA GLY A 191 -2.27 -15.05 15.68
C GLY A 191 -1.51 -15.86 14.64
N LEU A 192 -2.07 -16.99 14.19
CA LEU A 192 -1.50 -17.79 13.10
C LEU A 192 -1.65 -17.08 11.75
N ALA A 193 -2.82 -16.50 11.50
CA ALA A 193 -3.04 -15.71 10.30
C ALA A 193 -2.03 -14.54 10.20
N VAL A 194 -1.81 -13.82 11.32
CA VAL A 194 -0.83 -12.72 11.36
C VAL A 194 0.59 -13.22 11.12
N ALA A 195 1.00 -14.35 11.71
CA ALA A 195 2.33 -14.92 11.51
C ALA A 195 2.54 -15.32 10.03
N LEU A 196 1.54 -15.98 9.42
CA LEU A 196 1.54 -16.35 8.00
C LEU A 196 1.64 -15.10 7.11
N VAL A 197 0.80 -14.09 7.34
CA VAL A 197 0.79 -12.84 6.57
C VAL A 197 2.13 -12.11 6.67
N ASN A 198 2.72 -12.05 7.87
CA ASN A 198 4.02 -11.41 8.05
C ASN A 198 5.13 -12.13 7.25
N SER A 199 5.13 -13.46 7.20
CA SER A 199 6.10 -14.21 6.40
C SER A 199 5.90 -14.00 4.90
N LEU A 200 4.65 -13.99 4.42
CA LEU A 200 4.30 -13.65 3.04
C LEU A 200 4.78 -12.24 2.66
N TYR A 201 4.57 -11.25 3.54
CA TYR A 201 5.00 -9.87 3.27
C TYR A 201 6.53 -9.73 3.22
N ARG A 202 7.27 -10.55 3.97
CA ARG A 202 8.74 -10.62 3.83
C ARG A 202 9.17 -11.15 2.47
N MET A 203 8.38 -12.03 1.86
CA MET A 203 8.60 -12.53 0.51
C MET A 203 8.15 -11.56 -0.58
N GLY A 204 7.39 -10.54 -0.23
CA GLY A 204 6.83 -9.56 -1.18
C GLY A 204 7.86 -8.80 -2.02
N ALA A 205 9.12 -8.73 -1.58
CA ALA A 205 10.22 -8.17 -2.35
C ALA A 205 10.57 -9.01 -3.60
N SER A 206 10.31 -10.33 -3.57
CA SER A 206 10.54 -11.25 -4.69
C SER A 206 9.36 -11.32 -5.66
N SER A 207 8.10 -11.21 -5.17
CA SER A 207 6.90 -11.09 -5.99
C SER A 207 5.79 -10.36 -5.23
N PRO A 208 5.12 -9.38 -5.86
CA PRO A 208 3.94 -8.69 -5.29
C PRO A 208 2.76 -9.64 -5.02
N ASP A 209 2.72 -10.81 -5.64
CA ASP A 209 1.65 -11.80 -5.47
C ASP A 209 1.54 -12.27 -4.01
N TYR A 210 2.68 -12.42 -3.32
CA TYR A 210 2.69 -12.77 -1.89
C TYR A 210 1.99 -11.73 -1.00
N ILE A 211 2.09 -10.45 -1.37
CA ILE A 211 1.36 -9.40 -0.64
C ILE A 211 -0.14 -9.54 -0.87
N SER A 212 -0.55 -9.81 -2.10
CA SER A 212 -1.97 -10.01 -2.47
C SER A 212 -2.55 -11.26 -1.77
N GLU A 213 -1.79 -12.34 -1.71
CA GLU A 213 -2.15 -13.55 -0.95
C GLU A 213 -2.33 -13.24 0.54
N GLY A 214 -1.39 -12.51 1.14
CA GLY A 214 -1.48 -12.08 2.54
C GLY A 214 -2.71 -11.23 2.83
N ILE A 215 -3.12 -10.34 1.91
CA ILE A 215 -4.39 -9.59 2.03
C ILE A 215 -5.58 -10.55 2.05
N GLY A 216 -5.62 -11.56 1.17
CA GLY A 216 -6.67 -12.58 1.13
C GLY A 216 -6.75 -13.41 2.41
N ILE A 217 -5.60 -13.76 3.00
CA ILE A 217 -5.54 -14.44 4.32
C ILE A 217 -6.11 -13.51 5.41
N CYS A 218 -5.79 -12.21 5.39
CA CYS A 218 -6.38 -11.24 6.33
C CYS A 218 -7.90 -11.20 6.20
N ASP A 219 -8.44 -11.17 4.98
CA ASP A 219 -9.89 -11.13 4.75
C ASP A 219 -10.59 -12.38 5.30
N THR A 220 -10.00 -13.56 5.05
CA THR A 220 -10.51 -14.83 5.57
C THR A 220 -10.46 -14.87 7.11
N ALA A 221 -9.34 -14.43 7.71
CA ALA A 221 -9.19 -14.43 9.16
C ALA A 221 -10.08 -13.39 9.86
N LEU A 222 -10.36 -12.26 9.21
CA LEU A 222 -11.28 -11.24 9.71
C LEU A 222 -12.74 -11.70 9.66
N PHE A 223 -13.10 -12.65 8.79
CA PHE A 223 -14.43 -13.26 8.82
C PHE A 223 -14.68 -13.96 10.15
N TYR A 224 -13.67 -14.67 10.71
CA TYR A 224 -13.76 -15.33 12.00
C TYR A 224 -13.51 -14.38 13.19
N ASN A 225 -12.71 -13.35 12.99
CA ASN A 225 -12.27 -12.41 14.03
C ASN A 225 -12.58 -10.95 13.60
N PRO A 226 -13.85 -10.57 13.42
CA PRO A 226 -14.22 -9.24 12.99
C PRO A 226 -13.72 -8.19 14.01
N GLY A 227 -13.08 -7.13 13.53
CA GLY A 227 -12.52 -6.08 14.39
C GLY A 227 -11.16 -6.39 15.03
N ASN A 228 -10.52 -7.52 14.70
CA ASN A 228 -9.16 -7.78 15.19
C ASN A 228 -8.18 -6.73 14.64
N ARG A 229 -7.70 -5.86 15.53
CA ARG A 229 -6.84 -4.73 15.17
C ARG A 229 -5.52 -5.15 14.51
N GLN A 230 -4.97 -6.29 14.90
CA GLN A 230 -3.70 -6.76 14.33
C GLN A 230 -3.88 -7.24 12.89
N LEU A 231 -4.96 -7.97 12.60
CA LEU A 231 -5.30 -8.38 11.23
C LEU A 231 -5.64 -7.17 10.35
N LEU A 232 -6.41 -6.20 10.87
CA LEU A 232 -6.72 -4.97 10.16
C LEU A 232 -5.45 -4.17 9.83
N ARG A 233 -4.51 -4.04 10.77
CA ARG A 233 -3.21 -3.40 10.51
C ARG A 233 -2.41 -4.13 9.44
N SER A 234 -2.36 -5.47 9.50
CA SER A 234 -1.68 -6.27 8.47
C SER A 234 -2.34 -6.11 7.10
N LYS A 235 -3.68 -6.12 7.02
CA LYS A 235 -4.42 -5.85 5.79
C LYS A 235 -4.13 -4.45 5.25
N GLY A 236 -4.22 -3.43 6.11
CA GLY A 236 -3.93 -2.05 5.74
C GLY A 236 -2.51 -1.88 5.21
N LEU A 237 -1.52 -2.51 5.83
CA LEU A 237 -0.13 -2.52 5.37
C LEU A 237 0.01 -3.18 4.00
N GLY A 238 -0.60 -4.34 3.79
CA GLY A 238 -0.60 -5.02 2.49
C GLY A 238 -1.18 -4.13 1.39
N LEU A 239 -2.35 -3.55 1.61
CA LEU A 239 -3.00 -2.61 0.69
C LEU A 239 -2.12 -1.39 0.39
N TYR A 240 -1.43 -0.85 1.41
CA TYR A 240 -0.47 0.24 1.25
C TYR A 240 0.72 -0.16 0.35
N ILE A 241 1.30 -1.34 0.57
CA ILE A 241 2.44 -1.85 -0.22
C ILE A 241 2.05 -2.05 -1.69
N VAL A 242 0.87 -2.60 -1.98
CA VAL A 242 0.36 -2.75 -3.36
C VAL A 242 -0.24 -1.46 -3.93
N LYS A 243 -0.06 -0.32 -3.24
CA LYS A 243 -0.49 1.02 -3.64
C LYS A 243 -2.01 1.20 -3.80
N GLN A 244 -2.79 0.38 -3.16
CA GLN A 244 -4.25 0.54 -3.06
C GLN A 244 -4.61 1.51 -1.93
N PHE A 245 -4.14 2.75 -2.05
CA PHE A 245 -4.13 3.73 -0.98
C PHE A 245 -5.52 4.12 -0.45
N VAL A 246 -6.52 4.17 -1.32
CA VAL A 246 -7.91 4.48 -0.92
C VAL A 246 -8.47 3.37 -0.02
N GLN A 247 -8.21 2.10 -0.36
CA GLN A 247 -8.65 0.95 0.43
C GLN A 247 -7.86 0.87 1.75
N ALA A 248 -6.54 1.11 1.70
CA ALA A 248 -5.70 1.19 2.88
C ALA A 248 -6.19 2.30 3.84
N ASP A 249 -6.53 3.48 3.31
CA ASP A 249 -7.10 4.58 4.10
C ASP A 249 -8.41 4.18 4.79
N SER A 250 -9.30 3.48 4.10
CA SER A 250 -10.56 2.99 4.68
C SER A 250 -10.31 2.09 5.90
N VAL A 251 -9.33 1.15 5.79
CA VAL A 251 -8.97 0.24 6.89
C VAL A 251 -8.35 1.00 8.05
N TYR A 252 -7.40 1.90 7.79
CA TYR A 252 -6.75 2.67 8.86
C TYR A 252 -7.70 3.69 9.50
N SER A 253 -8.62 4.28 8.74
CA SER A 253 -9.66 5.18 9.28
C SER A 253 -10.61 4.44 10.22
N SER A 254 -10.96 3.18 9.93
CA SER A 254 -11.72 2.33 10.87
C SER A 254 -10.93 2.06 12.15
N LEU A 255 -9.65 1.71 12.06
CA LEU A 255 -8.79 1.50 13.22
C LEU A 255 -8.67 2.74 14.10
N LEU A 256 -8.52 3.93 13.50
CA LEU A 256 -8.45 5.20 14.20
C LEU A 256 -9.79 5.54 14.89
N ALA A 257 -10.91 5.26 14.22
CA ALA A 257 -12.25 5.43 14.79
C ALA A 257 -12.48 4.53 16.01
N ASP A 258 -11.90 3.32 16.00
CA ASP A 258 -11.91 2.37 17.13
C ASP A 258 -10.88 2.73 18.23
N GLY A 259 -10.20 3.86 18.10
CA GLY A 259 -9.24 4.36 19.09
C GLY A 259 -7.85 3.70 19.01
N ASP A 260 -7.48 3.08 17.89
CA ASP A 260 -6.11 2.58 17.68
C ASP A 260 -5.18 3.72 17.26
N SER A 261 -4.54 4.36 18.21
CA SER A 261 -3.56 5.44 18.00
C SER A 261 -2.11 4.96 18.07
N THR A 262 -1.83 3.70 17.75
CA THR A 262 -0.45 3.20 17.71
C THR A 262 0.35 3.87 16.59
N TYR A 263 1.65 4.06 16.81
CA TYR A 263 2.55 4.69 15.83
C TYR A 263 2.39 4.14 14.41
N LEU A 264 2.32 2.81 14.26
CA LEU A 264 2.18 2.19 12.94
C LEU A 264 0.84 2.52 12.27
N THR A 265 -0.26 2.54 13.05
CA THR A 265 -1.59 2.92 12.55
C THR A 265 -1.60 4.37 12.10
N LEU A 266 -1.02 5.28 12.88
CA LEU A 266 -0.90 6.69 12.53
C LEU A 266 0.00 6.91 11.32
N LYS A 267 1.19 6.30 11.29
CA LYS A 267 2.14 6.40 10.18
C LYS A 267 1.54 5.96 8.86
N TYR A 268 1.03 4.72 8.80
CA TYR A 268 0.50 4.17 7.56
C TYR A 268 -0.90 4.70 7.21
N GLY A 269 -1.71 5.06 8.19
CA GLY A 269 -2.98 5.73 8.00
C GLY A 269 -2.79 7.13 7.39
N GLY A 270 -1.90 7.92 7.96
CA GLY A 270 -1.54 9.24 7.42
C GLY A 270 -0.89 9.14 6.03
N ALA A 271 0.02 8.18 5.83
CA ALA A 271 0.63 7.91 4.52
C ALA A 271 -0.41 7.50 3.47
N SER A 272 -1.37 6.64 3.84
CA SER A 272 -2.44 6.21 2.92
C SER A 272 -3.32 7.39 2.49
N LYS A 273 -3.69 8.27 3.42
CA LYS A 273 -4.41 9.52 3.11
C LYS A 273 -3.60 10.43 2.18
N TYR A 274 -2.30 10.57 2.45
CA TYR A 274 -1.41 11.37 1.59
C TYR A 274 -1.42 10.88 0.14
N TYR A 275 -1.18 9.58 -0.07
CA TYR A 275 -1.16 8.99 -1.41
C TYR A 275 -2.54 8.86 -2.06
N ALA A 276 -3.62 8.87 -1.26
CA ALA A 276 -4.99 9.01 -1.75
C ALA A 276 -5.37 10.46 -2.13
N GLY A 277 -4.45 11.43 -1.95
CA GLY A 277 -4.66 12.85 -2.26
C GLY A 277 -5.38 13.65 -1.17
N LEU A 278 -5.63 13.05 0.00
CA LEU A 278 -6.32 13.66 1.15
C LEU A 278 -5.29 14.37 2.06
N TYR A 279 -4.68 15.45 1.55
CA TYR A 279 -3.52 16.08 2.19
C TYR A 279 -3.82 16.69 3.55
N MET A 280 -4.95 17.42 3.74
CA MET A 280 -5.31 17.99 5.03
C MET A 280 -5.56 16.93 6.11
N PRO A 281 -6.42 15.91 5.88
CA PRO A 281 -6.57 14.81 6.84
C PRO A 281 -5.29 14.00 7.07
N SER A 282 -4.38 13.97 6.09
CA SER A 282 -3.07 13.33 6.24
C SER A 282 -2.19 14.09 7.23
N VAL A 283 -2.20 15.44 7.18
CA VAL A 283 -1.45 16.27 8.13
C VAL A 283 -1.83 15.94 9.56
N ASP A 284 -3.14 15.92 9.88
CA ASP A 284 -3.64 15.68 11.24
C ASP A 284 -3.13 14.33 11.79
N ILE A 285 -3.17 13.28 10.97
CA ILE A 285 -2.75 11.93 11.41
C ILE A 285 -1.23 11.80 11.47
N LEU A 286 -0.50 12.37 10.50
CA LEU A 286 0.96 12.33 10.50
C LEU A 286 1.56 13.20 11.61
N ASP A 287 0.89 14.28 12.02
CA ASP A 287 1.29 15.05 13.19
C ASP A 287 1.24 14.22 14.46
N MET A 288 0.16 13.47 14.68
CA MET A 288 0.07 12.53 15.80
C MET A 288 1.16 11.46 15.77
N ALA A 289 1.53 10.95 14.56
CA ALA A 289 2.64 10.02 14.42
C ALA A 289 3.99 10.69 14.73
N TYR A 290 4.18 11.93 14.28
CA TYR A 290 5.37 12.73 14.53
C TYR A 290 5.56 13.05 16.01
N GLU A 291 4.48 13.31 16.77
CA GLU A 291 4.54 13.50 18.21
C GLU A 291 5.03 12.26 18.96
N GLN A 292 4.74 11.06 18.46
CA GLN A 292 5.23 9.81 19.06
C GLN A 292 6.69 9.50 18.69
N ASP A 293 7.12 9.84 17.47
CA ASP A 293 8.49 9.66 17.00
C ASP A 293 8.92 10.82 16.10
N THR A 294 9.57 11.81 16.71
CA THR A 294 10.09 13.00 16.02
C THR A 294 11.34 12.72 15.18
N THR A 295 11.92 11.52 15.27
CA THR A 295 13.16 11.13 14.56
C THR A 295 12.87 10.36 13.27
N SER A 296 11.64 9.94 13.05
CA SER A 296 11.24 9.19 11.86
C SER A 296 11.38 10.02 10.59
N VAL A 297 12.39 9.71 9.79
CA VAL A 297 12.65 10.37 8.51
C VAL A 297 11.45 10.26 7.58
N GLU A 298 10.83 9.08 7.49
CA GLU A 298 9.68 8.85 6.61
C GLU A 298 8.46 9.69 7.00
N VAL A 299 8.17 9.81 8.31
CA VAL A 299 7.07 10.65 8.80
C VAL A 299 7.38 12.12 8.53
N CYS A 300 8.61 12.58 8.78
CA CYS A 300 9.03 13.95 8.47
C CYS A 300 8.87 14.27 6.97
N LEU A 301 9.24 13.35 6.08
CA LEU A 301 9.10 13.53 4.64
C LEU A 301 7.64 13.61 4.20
N LEU A 302 6.80 12.70 4.66
CA LEU A 302 5.37 12.66 4.29
C LEU A 302 4.60 13.84 4.87
N LEU A 303 4.82 14.15 6.15
CA LEU A 303 4.19 15.31 6.81
C LEU A 303 4.64 16.62 6.14
N GLY A 304 5.95 16.76 5.90
CA GLY A 304 6.49 17.93 5.20
C GLY A 304 5.90 18.07 3.80
N SER A 305 5.77 16.97 3.05
CA SER A 305 5.15 17.00 1.73
C SER A 305 3.64 17.34 1.79
N ALA A 306 2.91 16.78 2.76
CA ALA A 306 1.49 17.10 2.95
C ALA A 306 1.29 18.59 3.28
N LEU A 307 2.11 19.13 4.20
CA LEU A 307 2.10 20.56 4.54
C LEU A 307 2.49 21.44 3.35
N GLY A 308 3.47 21.03 2.53
CA GLY A 308 3.87 21.71 1.31
C GLY A 308 2.75 21.82 0.26
N LYS A 309 1.84 20.84 0.23
CA LYS A 309 0.66 20.82 -0.64
C LYS A 309 -0.53 21.60 -0.06
N THR A 310 -0.50 21.92 1.23
CA THR A 310 -1.50 22.72 1.93
C THR A 310 -1.05 24.18 2.08
N TYR A 311 -1.02 24.71 3.30
CA TYR A 311 -0.76 26.13 3.52
C TYR A 311 0.48 26.42 4.37
N ASP A 312 1.01 25.44 5.12
CA ASP A 312 2.15 25.64 6.03
C ASP A 312 3.48 25.16 5.44
N ARG A 313 3.92 25.86 4.40
CA ARG A 313 5.18 25.55 3.71
C ARG A 313 6.42 25.82 4.56
N LYS A 314 6.33 26.76 5.51
CA LYS A 314 7.45 27.05 6.41
C LYS A 314 7.77 25.81 7.27
N ARG A 315 6.75 25.24 7.90
CA ARG A 315 6.90 24.00 8.68
C ARG A 315 7.32 22.81 7.81
N ALA A 316 6.87 22.77 6.54
CA ALA A 316 7.32 21.75 5.59
C ALA A 316 8.84 21.80 5.39
N TYR A 317 9.43 22.98 5.20
CA TYR A 317 10.88 23.13 5.05
C TYR A 317 11.63 22.70 6.31
N ASP A 318 11.16 23.07 7.51
CA ASP A 318 11.75 22.66 8.79
C ASP A 318 11.75 21.11 8.93
N LEU A 319 10.70 20.45 8.50
CA LEU A 319 10.61 18.98 8.50
C LEU A 319 11.54 18.34 7.48
N PHE A 320 11.68 18.92 6.29
CA PHE A 320 12.65 18.44 5.30
C PHE A 320 14.10 18.60 5.79
N ASP A 321 14.42 19.69 6.48
CA ASP A 321 15.74 19.90 7.07
C ASP A 321 16.05 18.90 8.21
N ARG A 322 15.01 18.51 8.97
CA ARG A 322 15.14 17.42 9.97
C ARG A 322 15.32 16.06 9.31
N ALA A 323 14.51 15.76 8.29
CA ALA A 323 14.65 14.53 7.54
C ALA A 323 16.04 14.38 6.93
N GLU A 324 16.59 15.47 6.37
CA GLU A 324 17.94 15.49 5.77
C GLU A 324 19.05 15.13 6.76
N LYS A 325 18.95 15.61 8.02
CA LYS A 325 19.89 15.30 9.08
C LYS A 325 19.85 13.84 9.55
N GLY A 326 18.69 13.21 9.45
CA GLY A 326 18.46 11.80 9.82
C GLY A 326 18.66 10.82 8.68
N LEU A 327 18.89 11.31 7.44
CA LEU A 327 19.11 10.44 6.29
C LEU A 327 20.47 9.74 6.39
N GLU A 328 20.44 8.44 6.61
CA GLU A 328 21.55 7.59 6.18
C GLU A 328 21.61 7.59 4.63
N PRO A 329 22.72 7.17 3.99
CA PRO A 329 22.87 7.22 2.54
C PRO A 329 21.90 6.27 1.80
N ASN A 330 20.61 6.30 2.15
CA ASN A 330 19.53 5.60 1.47
C ASN A 330 19.13 6.40 0.23
N ARG A 331 19.60 5.94 -0.94
CA ARG A 331 19.36 6.59 -2.24
C ARG A 331 17.86 6.85 -2.52
N PHE A 332 16.98 5.98 -2.06
CA PHE A 332 15.53 6.13 -2.27
C PHE A 332 14.97 7.32 -1.48
N LEU A 333 15.25 7.40 -0.19
CA LEU A 333 14.77 8.48 0.68
C LEU A 333 15.38 9.83 0.32
N VAL A 334 16.67 9.87 -0.10
CA VAL A 334 17.29 11.10 -0.61
C VAL A 334 16.56 11.63 -1.83
N ASN A 335 16.23 10.77 -2.81
CA ASN A 335 15.49 11.19 -3.99
C ASN A 335 14.06 11.65 -3.64
N GLN A 336 13.42 11.00 -2.67
CA GLN A 336 12.10 11.40 -2.20
C GLN A 336 12.14 12.78 -1.51
N LEU A 337 13.13 13.03 -0.66
CA LEU A 337 13.35 14.35 -0.06
C LEU A 337 13.52 15.44 -1.12
N LEU A 338 14.42 15.22 -2.09
CA LEU A 338 14.68 16.18 -3.16
C LEU A 338 13.40 16.47 -3.96
N ALA A 339 12.63 15.43 -4.29
CA ALA A 339 11.38 15.59 -5.04
C ALA A 339 10.31 16.35 -4.25
N PHE A 340 10.09 16.02 -2.97
CA PHE A 340 9.09 16.68 -2.14
C PHE A 340 9.44 18.14 -1.86
N ARG A 341 10.72 18.42 -1.58
CA ARG A 341 11.23 19.80 -1.40
C ARG A 341 11.09 20.60 -2.71
N ALA A 342 11.41 19.98 -3.86
CA ALA A 342 11.25 20.60 -5.17
C ALA A 342 9.78 20.92 -5.47
N GLU A 343 8.85 20.01 -5.22
CA GLU A 343 7.42 20.23 -5.40
C GLU A 343 6.91 21.38 -4.51
N THR A 344 7.41 21.47 -3.27
CA THR A 344 7.08 22.58 -2.36
C THR A 344 7.60 23.91 -2.89
N TYR A 345 8.84 23.98 -3.39
CA TYR A 345 9.36 25.19 -4.05
C TYR A 345 8.57 25.55 -5.31
N GLN A 346 8.16 24.56 -6.11
CA GLN A 346 7.33 24.80 -7.28
C GLN A 346 5.98 25.45 -6.90
N LYS A 347 5.34 24.98 -5.82
CA LYS A 347 4.11 25.58 -5.29
C LYS A 347 4.30 27.00 -4.74
N ASP A 348 5.51 27.34 -4.32
CA ASP A 348 5.90 28.71 -3.92
C ASP A 348 6.25 29.61 -5.10
N GLY A 349 6.20 29.10 -6.34
CA GLY A 349 6.65 29.84 -7.52
C GLY A 349 8.18 29.96 -7.63
N ARG A 350 8.93 29.28 -6.80
CA ARG A 350 10.39 29.29 -6.77
C ARG A 350 10.96 28.27 -7.76
N TYR A 351 10.67 28.47 -9.03
CA TYR A 351 10.97 27.50 -10.11
C TYR A 351 12.47 27.22 -10.28
N LYS A 352 13.32 28.20 -10.00
CA LYS A 352 14.78 28.03 -10.09
C LYS A 352 15.29 27.00 -9.08
N GLU A 353 14.87 27.11 -7.83
CA GLU A 353 15.25 26.17 -6.76
C GLU A 353 14.60 24.81 -6.99
N ALA A 354 13.34 24.76 -7.37
CA ALA A 354 12.63 23.54 -7.70
C ALA A 354 13.32 22.75 -8.82
N SER A 355 13.66 23.43 -9.94
CA SER A 355 14.32 22.80 -11.08
C SER A 355 15.70 22.24 -10.72
N ARG A 356 16.46 22.95 -9.86
CA ARG A 356 17.76 22.46 -9.38
C ARG A 356 17.66 21.18 -8.59
N LEU A 357 16.68 21.07 -7.67
CA LEU A 357 16.48 19.87 -6.85
C LEU A 357 15.97 18.68 -7.68
N TYR A 358 15.03 18.89 -8.59
CA TYR A 358 14.61 17.83 -9.51
C TYR A 358 15.76 17.36 -10.42
N TYR A 359 16.58 18.28 -10.91
CA TYR A 359 17.74 17.95 -11.73
C TYR A 359 18.79 17.15 -10.94
N GLU A 360 19.01 17.49 -9.67
CA GLU A 360 19.86 16.73 -8.77
C GLU A 360 19.30 15.32 -8.52
N ALA A 361 17.98 15.20 -8.28
CA ALA A 361 17.31 13.92 -8.12
C ALA A 361 17.45 13.06 -9.37
N TRP A 362 17.30 13.65 -10.56
CA TRP A 362 17.51 12.96 -11.83
C TRP A 362 18.97 12.51 -11.99
N LYS A 363 19.97 13.34 -11.72
CA LYS A 363 21.38 12.96 -11.79
C LYS A 363 21.72 11.77 -10.89
N LYS A 364 21.05 11.66 -9.72
CA LYS A 364 21.19 10.51 -8.81
C LYS A 364 20.47 9.26 -9.31
N ASN A 365 19.40 9.41 -10.06
CA ASN A 365 18.62 8.32 -10.66
C ASN A 365 18.17 8.66 -12.09
N PRO A 366 19.07 8.51 -13.09
CA PRO A 366 18.77 8.89 -14.48
C PRO A 366 17.64 8.07 -15.12
N GLU A 367 17.25 6.92 -14.53
CA GLU A 367 16.11 6.13 -15.01
C GLU A 367 14.77 6.82 -14.79
N ARG A 368 14.67 7.74 -13.84
CA ARG A 368 13.47 8.50 -13.47
C ARG A 368 13.30 9.74 -14.36
N LEU A 369 12.70 9.56 -15.55
CA LEU A 369 12.41 10.68 -16.47
C LEU A 369 11.33 11.64 -15.95
N ASP A 370 10.53 11.23 -14.98
CA ASP A 370 9.49 12.05 -14.36
C ASP A 370 10.05 13.32 -13.69
N PHE A 371 11.29 13.30 -13.21
CA PHE A 371 11.96 14.49 -12.70
C PHE A 371 12.24 15.51 -13.81
N LEU A 372 12.72 15.06 -14.98
CA LEU A 372 12.90 15.94 -16.13
C LEU A 372 11.55 16.42 -16.68
N ALA A 373 10.53 15.56 -16.68
CA ALA A 373 9.18 15.95 -17.06
C ALA A 373 8.62 17.06 -16.13
N ALA A 374 8.82 16.92 -14.80
CA ALA A 374 8.40 17.94 -13.84
C ALA A 374 9.06 19.31 -14.11
N ILE A 375 10.38 19.31 -14.41
CA ILE A 375 11.07 20.56 -14.78
C ILE A 375 10.55 21.09 -16.12
N SER A 376 10.36 20.21 -17.12
CA SER A 376 9.82 20.61 -18.42
C SER A 376 8.44 21.29 -18.28
N HIS A 377 7.59 20.77 -17.39
CA HIS A 377 6.28 21.39 -17.12
C HIS A 377 6.38 22.78 -16.47
N MET A 378 7.40 23.05 -15.67
CA MET A 378 7.60 24.38 -15.06
C MET A 378 7.99 25.45 -16.09
N TYR A 379 8.65 25.03 -17.18
CA TYR A 379 9.07 25.90 -18.27
C TYR A 379 8.24 25.69 -19.55
N SER A 380 7.01 25.19 -19.44
CA SER A 380 6.15 24.85 -20.58
C SER A 380 5.33 26.05 -21.10
N GLU A 381 5.96 27.16 -21.37
CA GLU A 381 5.31 28.26 -22.10
C GLU A 381 5.25 27.91 -23.59
N ILE A 382 4.02 27.79 -24.12
CA ILE A 382 3.76 27.42 -25.53
C ILE A 382 4.30 28.48 -26.49
N ASP A 383 4.40 29.70 -26.04
CA ASP A 383 4.93 30.84 -26.78
C ASP A 383 6.26 31.27 -26.16
N VAL A 384 7.35 31.07 -26.89
CA VAL A 384 8.72 31.41 -26.45
C VAL A 384 8.84 32.88 -26.01
N SER A 385 8.00 33.78 -26.53
CA SER A 385 7.97 35.19 -26.14
C SER A 385 7.43 35.46 -24.74
N LYS A 386 6.77 34.46 -24.13
CA LYS A 386 6.13 34.61 -22.80
C LYS A 386 7.02 34.21 -21.63
N PHE A 387 8.25 33.74 -21.87
CA PHE A 387 9.18 33.52 -20.77
C PHE A 387 9.46 34.81 -20.00
N GLN A 388 9.42 34.70 -18.67
CA GLN A 388 9.56 35.89 -17.80
C GLN A 388 10.99 36.47 -17.83
N SER A 389 11.99 35.64 -18.13
CA SER A 389 13.38 36.03 -18.22
C SER A 389 14.12 35.26 -19.30
N GLU A 390 15.22 35.82 -19.79
CA GLU A 390 16.13 35.12 -20.72
C GLU A 390 16.77 33.90 -20.07
N GLU A 391 17.02 33.92 -18.76
CA GLU A 391 17.51 32.75 -18.02
C GLU A 391 16.49 31.61 -18.02
N ASP A 392 15.22 31.89 -17.82
CA ASP A 392 14.16 30.89 -17.83
C ASP A 392 13.95 30.31 -19.22
N ARG A 393 14.06 31.14 -20.26
CA ARG A 393 14.06 30.70 -21.65
C ARG A 393 15.21 29.73 -21.93
N GLN A 394 16.43 30.06 -21.49
CA GLN A 394 17.62 29.20 -21.66
C GLN A 394 17.51 27.92 -20.89
N ARG A 395 16.96 27.91 -19.64
CA ARG A 395 16.69 26.71 -18.86
C ARG A 395 15.61 25.85 -19.48
N GLY A 396 14.53 26.47 -19.94
CA GLY A 396 13.44 25.78 -20.63
C GLY A 396 13.95 25.03 -21.86
N LEU A 397 14.73 25.67 -22.70
CA LEU A 397 15.33 25.03 -23.86
C LEU A 397 16.27 23.89 -23.49
N PHE A 398 17.15 24.07 -22.48
CA PHE A 398 18.05 23.03 -22.01
C PHE A 398 17.29 21.79 -21.56
N ILE A 399 16.28 21.98 -20.70
CA ILE A 399 15.51 20.88 -20.13
C ILE A 399 14.71 20.13 -21.19
N LEU A 400 14.09 20.86 -22.14
CA LEU A 400 13.35 20.24 -23.24
C LEU A 400 14.26 19.37 -24.11
N VAL A 401 15.43 19.89 -24.47
CA VAL A 401 16.42 19.16 -25.26
C VAL A 401 16.92 17.93 -24.50
N LEU A 402 17.28 18.07 -23.23
CA LEU A 402 17.73 16.97 -22.40
C LEU A 402 16.64 15.90 -22.22
N TYR A 403 15.42 16.33 -21.88
CA TYR A 403 14.28 15.44 -21.65
C TYR A 403 13.94 14.64 -22.93
N MET A 404 13.93 15.26 -24.10
CA MET A 404 13.65 14.58 -25.35
C MET A 404 14.75 13.62 -25.74
N ASN A 405 16.03 14.00 -25.60
CA ASN A 405 17.15 13.09 -25.88
C ASN A 405 17.12 11.85 -24.95
N GLU A 406 16.87 12.04 -23.65
CA GLU A 406 16.78 10.91 -22.72
C GLU A 406 15.52 10.05 -22.97
N SER A 407 14.40 10.66 -23.35
CA SER A 407 13.16 9.96 -23.73
C SER A 407 13.36 9.10 -24.98
N LEU A 408 14.04 9.60 -26.00
CA LEU A 408 14.38 8.84 -27.22
C LEU A 408 15.32 7.67 -26.91
N LYS A 409 16.38 7.88 -26.11
CA LYS A 409 17.31 6.81 -25.71
C LYS A 409 16.60 5.67 -24.97
N LYS A 410 15.64 6.00 -24.12
CA LYS A 410 14.91 5.03 -23.27
C LYS A 410 13.65 4.48 -23.92
N LYS A 411 13.36 4.87 -25.17
CA LYS A 411 12.10 4.50 -25.84
C LYS A 411 10.87 4.79 -24.97
N ALA A 412 10.87 5.97 -24.34
CA ALA A 412 9.76 6.41 -23.50
C ALA A 412 8.44 6.47 -24.28
N ASP A 413 7.31 6.40 -23.57
CA ASP A 413 5.97 6.49 -24.16
C ASP A 413 5.85 7.82 -24.95
N GLU A 414 5.35 7.72 -26.17
CA GLU A 414 5.10 8.86 -27.06
C GLU A 414 4.28 9.97 -26.40
N ARG A 415 3.37 9.62 -25.47
CA ARG A 415 2.57 10.61 -24.71
C ARG A 415 3.41 11.62 -23.97
N THR A 416 4.57 11.20 -23.47
CA THR A 416 5.47 12.08 -22.71
C THR A 416 6.20 13.10 -23.60
N MET A 417 6.28 12.85 -24.90
CA MET A 417 7.02 13.66 -25.86
C MET A 417 6.17 14.71 -26.59
N VAL A 418 4.84 14.56 -26.54
CA VAL A 418 3.88 15.34 -27.34
C VAL A 418 3.99 16.85 -27.18
N PHE A 419 3.94 17.31 -25.93
CA PHE A 419 3.98 18.75 -25.64
C PHE A 419 5.37 19.33 -25.87
N SER A 420 6.41 18.56 -25.55
CA SER A 420 7.80 18.99 -25.70
C SER A 420 8.19 19.22 -27.16
N ARG A 421 7.67 18.43 -28.10
CA ARG A 421 7.89 18.65 -29.54
C ARG A 421 7.37 19.98 -30.00
N ALA A 422 6.13 20.34 -29.62
CA ALA A 422 5.53 21.63 -30.00
C ALA A 422 6.34 22.81 -29.47
N LEU A 423 6.86 22.70 -28.25
CA LEU A 423 7.72 23.70 -27.64
C LEU A 423 9.08 23.83 -28.36
N LEU A 424 9.72 22.69 -28.65
CA LEU A 424 10.97 22.69 -29.44
C LEU A 424 10.76 23.32 -30.85
N GLN A 425 9.61 23.04 -31.46
CA GLN A 425 9.23 23.63 -32.73
C GLN A 425 9.10 25.16 -32.61
N SER A 426 8.49 25.68 -31.54
CA SER A 426 8.40 27.12 -31.27
C SER A 426 9.78 27.78 -31.10
N PHE A 427 10.72 27.10 -30.39
CA PHE A 427 12.11 27.57 -30.29
C PHE A 427 12.81 27.57 -31.65
N TYR A 428 12.62 26.53 -32.47
CA TYR A 428 13.18 26.44 -33.80
C TYR A 428 12.68 27.59 -34.70
N GLU A 429 11.37 27.85 -34.69
CA GLU A 429 10.76 28.92 -35.47
C GLU A 429 11.24 30.32 -35.01
N ASP A 430 11.35 30.55 -33.71
CA ASP A 430 11.91 31.78 -33.16
C ASP A 430 13.38 32.01 -33.59
N MET A 431 14.22 30.95 -33.50
CA MET A 431 15.60 31.00 -33.99
C MET A 431 15.66 31.32 -35.51
N PHE A 432 14.79 30.65 -36.28
CA PHE A 432 14.71 30.85 -37.72
C PHE A 432 14.30 32.31 -38.09
N PHE A 433 13.26 32.83 -37.44
CA PHE A 433 12.80 34.22 -37.70
C PHE A 433 13.81 35.26 -37.26
N ARG A 434 14.53 35.03 -36.17
CA ARG A 434 15.61 35.92 -35.70
C ARG A 434 16.93 35.74 -36.49
N ASN A 435 17.00 34.79 -37.41
CA ASN A 435 18.19 34.42 -38.16
C ASN A 435 19.39 34.05 -37.27
N VAL A 436 19.13 33.28 -36.20
CA VAL A 436 20.13 32.87 -35.22
C VAL A 436 20.54 31.43 -35.49
N ALA A 437 21.85 31.21 -35.73
CA ALA A 437 22.39 29.89 -36.03
C ALA A 437 22.55 29.00 -34.78
N GLU A 438 22.80 29.60 -33.61
CA GLU A 438 23.00 28.93 -32.34
C GLU A 438 22.26 29.65 -31.24
N GLU A 439 21.65 28.87 -30.30
CA GLU A 439 20.99 29.42 -29.12
C GLU A 439 21.71 28.93 -27.84
N THR A 440 21.77 29.80 -26.82
CA THR A 440 22.35 29.47 -25.53
C THR A 440 21.34 28.72 -24.70
N MET A 441 21.78 27.64 -24.12
CA MET A 441 21.07 26.83 -23.12
C MET A 441 21.74 26.97 -21.77
N MET A 442 20.99 26.87 -20.68
CA MET A 442 21.51 26.90 -19.31
C MET A 442 20.91 25.73 -18.53
N ASP A 443 21.76 24.90 -17.92
CA ASP A 443 21.26 23.86 -17.03
C ASP A 443 20.74 24.44 -15.68
N PRO A 444 20.01 23.67 -14.87
CA PRO A 444 19.51 24.14 -13.58
C PRO A 444 20.62 24.59 -12.60
N ASP A 445 21.84 24.07 -12.75
CA ASP A 445 23.01 24.48 -11.93
C ASP A 445 23.66 25.79 -12.43
N GLY A 446 23.22 26.31 -13.59
CA GLY A 446 23.70 27.57 -14.17
C GLY A 446 24.82 27.41 -15.21
N LYS A 447 25.18 26.16 -15.58
CA LYS A 447 26.19 25.90 -16.60
C LYS A 447 25.61 26.16 -17.98
N LYS A 448 26.30 26.97 -18.78
CA LYS A 448 25.90 27.33 -20.14
C LYS A 448 26.43 26.34 -21.16
N SER A 449 25.62 26.07 -22.18
CA SER A 449 25.93 25.30 -23.38
C SER A 449 25.20 25.94 -24.57
N LYS A 450 25.41 25.43 -25.78
CA LYS A 450 24.75 25.92 -26.98
C LYS A 450 24.13 24.77 -27.76
N ILE A 451 23.07 25.07 -28.52
CA ILE A 451 22.49 24.18 -29.51
C ILE A 451 22.40 24.92 -30.85
N SER A 452 22.80 24.23 -31.92
CA SER A 452 22.62 24.76 -33.26
C SER A 452 21.18 24.61 -33.75
N ILE A 453 20.72 25.47 -34.63
CA ILE A 453 19.40 25.33 -35.28
C ILE A 453 19.28 24.02 -36.05
N VAL A 454 20.40 23.50 -36.59
CA VAL A 454 20.44 22.23 -37.30
C VAL A 454 20.24 21.06 -36.34
N ASP A 455 20.92 21.05 -35.17
CA ASP A 455 20.76 20.01 -34.14
C ASP A 455 19.36 20.02 -33.55
N LEU A 456 18.81 21.20 -33.31
CA LEU A 456 17.43 21.34 -32.82
C LEU A 456 16.43 20.78 -33.83
N ARG A 457 16.60 21.07 -35.11
CA ARG A 457 15.78 20.50 -36.19
C ARG A 457 15.91 18.99 -36.28
N ASN A 458 17.14 18.47 -36.18
CA ASN A 458 17.39 17.04 -36.20
C ASN A 458 16.72 16.33 -35.04
N LEU A 459 16.75 16.91 -33.83
CA LEU A 459 16.04 16.38 -32.67
C LEU A 459 14.52 16.38 -32.90
N ILE A 460 13.94 17.48 -33.40
CA ILE A 460 12.51 17.55 -33.69
C ILE A 460 12.08 16.47 -34.70
N ASN A 461 12.90 16.24 -35.74
CA ASN A 461 12.62 15.22 -36.77
C ASN A 461 12.68 13.77 -36.25
N GLN A 462 13.40 13.51 -35.16
CA GLN A 462 13.44 12.20 -34.51
C GLN A 462 12.24 11.94 -33.58
N LEU A 463 11.54 13.01 -33.18
CA LEU A 463 10.37 12.88 -32.34
C LEU A 463 9.17 12.40 -33.17
N PRO A 464 8.31 11.53 -32.61
CA PRO A 464 7.17 11.00 -33.34
C PRO A 464 6.31 12.13 -33.90
N GLU A 465 6.02 12.04 -35.20
CA GLU A 465 4.99 12.86 -35.80
C GLU A 465 3.64 12.52 -35.17
N GLU A 466 2.65 13.43 -35.31
CA GLU A 466 1.34 13.27 -34.66
C GLU A 466 0.83 11.81 -34.72
N SER A 467 1.17 11.02 -33.70
CA SER A 467 0.61 9.67 -33.54
C SER A 467 -0.87 9.79 -33.12
N GLU A 468 -1.61 8.72 -33.35
CA GLU A 468 -3.00 8.58 -32.90
C GLU A 468 -3.18 9.03 -31.45
N MET A 469 -2.28 8.59 -30.56
CA MET A 469 -2.27 8.91 -29.15
C MET A 469 -2.01 10.41 -28.85
N VAL A 470 -1.16 11.05 -29.65
CA VAL A 470 -0.89 12.51 -29.57
C VAL A 470 -2.16 13.28 -29.86
N MET A 471 -2.87 12.88 -30.91
CA MET A 471 -4.12 13.51 -31.30
C MET A 471 -5.19 13.33 -30.21
N GLU A 472 -5.26 12.16 -29.55
CA GLU A 472 -6.17 11.92 -28.43
C GLU A 472 -5.91 12.84 -27.24
N ILE A 473 -4.64 12.98 -26.81
CA ILE A 473 -4.28 13.86 -25.68
C ILE A 473 -4.60 15.32 -26.00
N ARG A 474 -4.29 15.77 -27.20
CA ARG A 474 -4.65 17.13 -27.65
C ARG A 474 -6.17 17.31 -27.71
N ALA A 475 -6.90 16.28 -28.13
CA ALA A 475 -8.35 16.31 -28.15
C ALA A 475 -8.93 16.43 -26.73
N MET A 476 -8.37 15.71 -25.74
CA MET A 476 -8.78 15.85 -24.34
C MET A 476 -8.51 17.26 -23.80
N SER A 477 -7.37 17.84 -24.13
CA SER A 477 -7.03 19.22 -23.75
C SER A 477 -7.97 20.24 -24.44
N ALA A 478 -8.25 20.06 -25.72
CA ALA A 478 -9.19 20.92 -26.45
C ALA A 478 -10.60 20.81 -25.86
N ARG A 479 -11.06 19.58 -25.51
CA ARG A 479 -12.34 19.34 -24.83
C ARG A 479 -12.44 20.05 -23.49
N SER A 480 -11.43 19.93 -22.66
CA SER A 480 -11.38 20.60 -21.34
C SER A 480 -11.38 22.12 -21.43
N SER A 481 -10.86 22.66 -22.53
CA SER A 481 -10.86 24.10 -22.86
C SER A 481 -12.14 24.56 -23.59
N GLY A 482 -13.13 23.71 -23.77
CA GLY A 482 -14.40 24.01 -24.46
C GLY A 482 -14.30 24.10 -25.99
N LYS A 483 -13.16 23.71 -26.59
CA LYS A 483 -12.93 23.75 -28.05
C LYS A 483 -13.41 22.44 -28.71
N ILE A 484 -14.72 22.26 -28.76
CA ILE A 484 -15.36 20.99 -29.17
C ILE A 484 -15.01 20.60 -30.62
N GLU A 485 -15.00 21.55 -31.57
CA GLU A 485 -14.68 21.28 -32.97
C GLU A 485 -13.21 20.85 -33.16
N GLU A 486 -12.28 21.45 -32.44
CA GLU A 486 -10.88 21.08 -32.47
C GLU A 486 -10.69 19.67 -31.90
N ALA A 487 -11.35 19.33 -30.77
CA ALA A 487 -11.34 18.01 -30.18
C ALA A 487 -11.89 16.96 -31.15
N ALA A 488 -13.04 17.21 -31.77
CA ALA A 488 -13.63 16.30 -32.75
C ALA A 488 -12.72 16.09 -33.98
N ARG A 489 -12.07 17.15 -34.47
CA ARG A 489 -11.13 17.07 -35.60
C ARG A 489 -9.92 16.19 -35.28
N LEU A 490 -9.36 16.33 -34.11
CA LEU A 490 -8.21 15.54 -33.66
C LEU A 490 -8.57 14.07 -33.49
N LEU A 491 -9.68 13.76 -32.82
CA LEU A 491 -10.16 12.37 -32.65
C LEU A 491 -10.48 11.71 -34.01
N TYR A 492 -11.07 12.46 -34.94
CA TYR A 492 -11.38 11.95 -36.27
C TYR A 492 -10.11 11.66 -37.09
N ARG A 493 -9.09 12.52 -37.00
CA ARG A 493 -7.78 12.27 -37.62
C ARG A 493 -7.13 11.03 -36.99
N ALA A 494 -7.15 10.90 -35.66
CA ALA A 494 -6.64 9.75 -34.95
C ALA A 494 -7.34 8.44 -35.41
N TRP A 495 -8.66 8.46 -35.53
CA TRP A 495 -9.41 7.33 -36.03
C TRP A 495 -9.01 6.94 -37.47
N LYS A 496 -8.79 7.93 -38.35
CA LYS A 496 -8.40 7.69 -39.75
C LYS A 496 -7.02 7.02 -39.90
N VAL A 497 -6.14 7.14 -38.93
CA VAL A 497 -4.79 6.54 -39.00
C VAL A 497 -4.88 5.01 -39.09
N LYS A 498 -5.73 4.37 -38.27
CA LYS A 498 -5.87 2.90 -38.25
C LYS A 498 -7.26 2.39 -38.64
N GLY A 499 -8.30 3.21 -38.51
CA GLY A 499 -9.68 2.86 -38.88
C GLY A 499 -10.36 1.79 -38.02
N THR A 500 -9.65 1.19 -37.05
CA THR A 500 -10.14 0.03 -36.26
C THR A 500 -10.64 0.40 -34.87
N ARG A 501 -10.28 1.58 -34.36
CA ARG A 501 -10.62 2.03 -32.99
C ARG A 501 -11.94 2.79 -32.98
N VAL A 502 -13.02 2.04 -32.87
CA VAL A 502 -14.39 2.57 -32.83
C VAL A 502 -14.64 3.46 -31.59
N GLU A 503 -13.84 3.29 -30.53
CA GLU A 503 -13.88 4.11 -29.31
C GLU A 503 -13.64 5.59 -29.61
N LEU A 504 -12.81 5.93 -30.60
CA LEU A 504 -12.56 7.31 -30.99
C LEU A 504 -13.80 7.95 -31.64
N LEU A 505 -14.56 7.17 -32.42
CA LEU A 505 -15.84 7.62 -32.96
C LEU A 505 -16.88 7.80 -31.86
N ARG A 506 -16.87 6.93 -30.84
CA ARG A 506 -17.71 7.09 -29.64
C ARG A 506 -17.41 8.41 -28.94
N GLU A 507 -16.13 8.72 -28.73
CA GLU A 507 -15.75 10.00 -28.11
C GLU A 507 -16.22 11.20 -28.95
N ILE A 508 -16.13 11.14 -30.29
CA ILE A 508 -16.67 12.19 -31.16
C ILE A 508 -18.20 12.27 -31.03
N ALA A 509 -18.89 11.14 -31.02
CA ALA A 509 -20.33 11.09 -30.83
C ALA A 509 -20.75 11.69 -29.48
N ASN A 510 -19.96 11.44 -28.42
CA ASN A 510 -20.19 12.00 -27.08
C ASN A 510 -19.98 13.53 -27.04
N LEU A 511 -19.08 14.10 -27.85
CA LEU A 511 -18.91 15.55 -27.94
C LEU A 511 -20.17 16.26 -28.46
N TYR A 512 -20.96 15.58 -29.29
CA TYR A 512 -22.21 16.05 -29.88
C TYR A 512 -23.43 15.28 -29.37
N SER A 513 -23.36 14.73 -28.14
CA SER A 513 -24.45 13.96 -27.57
C SER A 513 -25.55 14.88 -27.05
N HIS A 514 -26.65 14.97 -27.79
CA HIS A 514 -27.89 15.57 -27.35
C HIS A 514 -29.02 14.53 -27.45
N PRO A 515 -29.96 14.50 -26.51
CA PRO A 515 -31.05 13.54 -26.53
C PRO A 515 -32.01 13.72 -27.72
N ASP A 516 -32.00 14.93 -28.29
CA ASP A 516 -32.77 15.31 -29.47
C ASP A 516 -32.11 16.42 -30.28
N ILE A 517 -32.60 16.70 -31.46
CA ILE A 517 -32.03 17.72 -32.37
C ILE A 517 -32.20 19.18 -31.89
N SER A 518 -33.05 19.43 -30.89
CA SER A 518 -33.25 20.79 -30.34
C SER A 518 -32.10 21.26 -29.46
N GLY A 519 -31.15 20.36 -29.11
CA GLY A 519 -29.99 20.65 -28.28
C GLY A 519 -28.89 21.41 -28.97
N PHE A 520 -28.87 21.45 -30.31
CA PHE A 520 -27.82 22.08 -31.10
C PHE A 520 -28.03 23.57 -31.25
N LYS A 521 -26.94 24.35 -31.18
CA LYS A 521 -26.96 25.80 -31.21
C LYS A 521 -27.21 26.38 -32.62
N ASN A 522 -26.79 25.64 -33.65
CA ASN A 522 -26.89 26.05 -35.03
C ASN A 522 -26.90 24.85 -35.99
N ALA A 523 -27.19 25.10 -37.27
CA ALA A 523 -27.27 24.05 -38.29
C ALA A 523 -25.96 23.32 -38.55
N GLU A 524 -24.81 24.00 -38.41
CA GLU A 524 -23.49 23.39 -38.60
C GLU A 524 -23.16 22.39 -37.47
N GLU A 525 -23.44 22.74 -36.22
CA GLU A 525 -23.27 21.87 -35.07
C GLU A 525 -24.17 20.64 -35.19
N LEU A 526 -25.41 20.80 -35.63
CA LEU A 526 -26.32 19.69 -35.93
C LEU A 526 -25.75 18.76 -37.03
N GLN A 527 -25.27 19.31 -38.14
CA GLN A 527 -24.65 18.54 -39.23
C GLN A 527 -23.46 17.73 -38.77
N ARG A 528 -22.62 18.26 -37.87
CA ARG A 528 -21.49 17.57 -37.23
C ARG A 528 -21.98 16.47 -36.28
N GLY A 529 -23.01 16.74 -35.49
CA GLY A 529 -23.66 15.78 -34.62
C GLY A 529 -24.27 14.59 -35.39
N VAL A 530 -24.99 14.86 -36.47
CA VAL A 530 -25.54 13.81 -37.35
C VAL A 530 -24.39 12.97 -37.93
N PHE A 531 -23.36 13.60 -38.48
CA PHE A 531 -22.19 12.87 -38.97
C PHE A 531 -21.58 11.95 -37.90
N ALA A 532 -21.36 12.47 -36.70
CA ALA A 532 -20.74 11.73 -35.60
C ALA A 532 -21.57 10.50 -35.19
N GLN A 533 -22.86 10.68 -34.95
CA GLN A 533 -23.75 9.60 -34.51
C GLN A 533 -23.98 8.52 -35.60
N VAL A 534 -24.16 8.95 -36.83
CA VAL A 534 -24.36 8.02 -37.99
C VAL A 534 -23.09 7.23 -38.28
N THR A 535 -21.90 7.90 -38.27
CA THR A 535 -20.64 7.22 -38.54
C THR A 535 -20.30 6.22 -37.42
N TYR A 536 -20.53 6.60 -36.17
CA TYR A 536 -20.32 5.71 -35.03
C TYR A 536 -21.23 4.47 -35.10
N ALA A 537 -22.52 4.67 -35.36
CA ALA A 537 -23.46 3.56 -35.47
C ALA A 537 -23.11 2.60 -36.62
N LYS A 538 -22.74 3.13 -37.78
CA LYS A 538 -22.35 2.31 -38.95
C LYS A 538 -21.09 1.48 -38.68
N GLU A 539 -20.08 2.07 -38.08
CA GLU A 539 -18.83 1.35 -37.78
C GLU A 539 -19.03 0.30 -36.67
N LEU A 540 -19.89 0.56 -35.68
CA LEU A 540 -20.25 -0.46 -34.67
C LEU A 540 -20.97 -1.67 -35.28
N LEU A 541 -21.99 -1.42 -36.13
CA LEU A 541 -22.72 -2.47 -36.81
C LEU A 541 -21.80 -3.30 -37.74
N LYS A 542 -20.87 -2.65 -38.42
CA LYS A 542 -19.91 -3.31 -39.31
C LYS A 542 -18.93 -4.23 -38.58
N ASN A 543 -18.54 -3.87 -37.35
CA ASN A 543 -17.52 -4.59 -36.58
C ASN A 543 -18.16 -5.61 -35.61
N GLU A 544 -19.48 -5.86 -35.66
CA GLU A 544 -20.22 -6.76 -34.76
C GLU A 544 -19.89 -6.51 -33.27
N SER A 545 -19.56 -5.24 -32.91
CA SER A 545 -19.17 -4.83 -31.58
C SER A 545 -20.37 -4.76 -30.65
N ASP A 546 -20.11 -4.71 -29.33
CA ASP A 546 -21.14 -4.57 -28.30
C ASP A 546 -22.01 -3.31 -28.53
N LEU A 547 -23.26 -3.53 -28.92
CA LEU A 547 -24.21 -2.45 -29.23
C LEU A 547 -24.82 -1.78 -27.98
N SER A 548 -24.49 -2.25 -26.77
CA SER A 548 -24.95 -1.64 -25.51
C SER A 548 -24.44 -0.20 -25.33
N ASN A 549 -23.39 0.17 -26.05
CA ASN A 549 -22.79 1.51 -26.03
C ASN A 549 -23.56 2.58 -26.84
N LEU A 550 -24.66 2.21 -27.55
CA LEU A 550 -25.46 3.10 -28.39
C LEU A 550 -26.61 3.81 -27.65
N THR A 551 -26.49 3.99 -26.35
CA THR A 551 -27.54 4.49 -25.44
C THR A 551 -28.25 5.76 -25.89
N PHE A 552 -27.52 6.72 -26.49
CA PHE A 552 -28.09 7.99 -26.97
C PHE A 552 -28.21 8.08 -28.49
N THR A 553 -27.56 7.21 -29.22
CA THR A 553 -27.48 7.27 -30.68
C THR A 553 -28.82 7.01 -31.32
N ARG A 554 -29.51 5.95 -30.93
CA ARG A 554 -30.83 5.61 -31.50
C ARG A 554 -31.89 6.66 -31.20
N PRO A 555 -32.12 7.16 -29.97
CA PRO A 555 -33.07 8.22 -29.68
C PRO A 555 -32.81 9.50 -30.49
N PHE A 556 -31.52 9.86 -30.65
CA PHE A 556 -31.14 10.99 -31.47
C PHE A 556 -31.52 10.80 -32.96
N LEU A 557 -31.22 9.62 -33.53
CA LEU A 557 -31.55 9.30 -34.92
C LEU A 557 -33.08 9.22 -35.15
N GLU A 558 -33.85 8.71 -34.20
CA GLU A 558 -35.33 8.71 -34.21
C GLU A 558 -35.87 10.14 -34.16
N SER A 559 -35.30 11.02 -33.35
CA SER A 559 -35.66 12.45 -33.32
C SER A 559 -35.36 13.14 -34.64
N LEU A 560 -34.21 12.85 -35.26
CA LEU A 560 -33.83 13.37 -36.58
C LEU A 560 -34.81 12.90 -37.66
N ASN A 561 -35.14 11.59 -37.69
CA ASN A 561 -36.09 11.01 -38.65
C ASN A 561 -37.49 11.66 -38.52
N SER A 562 -37.93 11.89 -37.28
CA SER A 562 -39.20 12.59 -37.02
C SER A 562 -39.21 14.02 -37.54
N ASP A 563 -38.11 14.78 -37.35
CA ASP A 563 -37.99 16.16 -37.86
C ASP A 563 -37.95 16.18 -39.40
N MET A 564 -37.13 15.32 -40.02
CA MET A 564 -37.02 15.20 -41.46
C MET A 564 -38.39 14.90 -42.08
N SER A 565 -39.12 13.90 -41.51
CA SER A 565 -40.46 13.54 -41.99
C SER A 565 -41.49 14.66 -41.84
N LYS A 566 -41.50 15.38 -40.71
CA LYS A 566 -42.38 16.54 -40.47
C LYS A 566 -42.13 17.71 -41.41
N ARG A 567 -40.90 17.89 -41.80
CA ARG A 567 -40.46 19.01 -42.66
C ARG A 567 -40.44 18.63 -44.14
N GLY A 568 -40.73 17.39 -44.50
CA GLY A 568 -40.69 16.88 -45.88
C GLY A 568 -39.27 16.84 -46.45
N ILE A 569 -38.25 16.71 -45.60
CA ILE A 569 -36.84 16.66 -46.00
C ILE A 569 -36.44 15.23 -46.32
N THR A 570 -36.00 14.94 -47.55
CA THR A 570 -35.58 13.64 -48.01
C THR A 570 -34.09 13.34 -47.77
N GLU A 571 -33.28 14.41 -47.63
CA GLU A 571 -31.83 14.30 -47.40
C GLU A 571 -31.35 15.28 -46.35
N GLN A 572 -30.54 14.82 -45.41
CA GLN A 572 -29.88 15.64 -44.39
C GLN A 572 -28.39 15.76 -44.69
N THR A 573 -27.89 17.00 -44.73
CA THR A 573 -26.44 17.22 -44.85
C THR A 573 -25.71 16.84 -43.59
N MET A 574 -24.65 16.05 -43.73
CA MET A 574 -23.70 15.71 -42.69
C MET A 574 -22.39 16.45 -42.93
N LEU A 575 -21.77 16.93 -41.86
CA LEU A 575 -20.49 17.62 -41.90
C LEU A 575 -19.45 16.86 -41.05
N ALA A 576 -18.46 16.26 -41.73
CA ALA A 576 -17.37 15.60 -41.03
C ALA A 576 -16.48 16.60 -40.25
N PRO A 577 -15.76 16.15 -39.21
CA PRO A 577 -14.82 17.03 -38.51
C PRO A 577 -13.73 17.66 -39.37
N ASP A 578 -13.40 17.07 -40.51
CA ASP A 578 -12.48 17.60 -41.53
C ASP A 578 -13.17 18.48 -42.59
N ASN A 579 -14.39 18.95 -42.34
CA ASN A 579 -15.22 19.79 -43.15
C ASN A 579 -15.71 19.18 -44.49
N ARG A 580 -15.58 17.87 -44.71
CA ARG A 580 -16.19 17.20 -45.85
C ARG A 580 -17.70 17.06 -45.64
N LYS A 581 -18.46 17.37 -46.66
CA LYS A 581 -19.91 17.22 -46.64
C LYS A 581 -20.32 15.92 -47.30
N SER A 582 -21.36 15.29 -46.75
CA SER A 582 -22.05 14.13 -47.30
C SER A 582 -23.55 14.25 -47.04
N GLN A 583 -24.36 13.45 -47.71
CA GLN A 583 -25.80 13.44 -47.55
C GLN A 583 -26.23 12.12 -46.90
N LEU A 584 -27.22 12.20 -46.06
CA LEU A 584 -27.90 11.07 -45.43
C LEU A 584 -29.35 11.09 -45.92
N SER A 585 -29.76 10.08 -46.70
CA SER A 585 -31.14 9.96 -47.13
C SER A 585 -32.02 9.51 -45.97
N ILE A 586 -33.31 9.83 -46.03
CA ILE A 586 -34.31 9.40 -45.04
C ILE A 586 -34.43 7.88 -45.00
N ASP A 587 -34.35 7.21 -46.16
CA ASP A 587 -34.42 5.75 -46.27
C ASP A 587 -33.19 5.09 -45.61
N GLU A 588 -32.01 5.64 -45.83
CA GLU A 588 -30.78 5.17 -45.19
C GLU A 588 -30.82 5.37 -43.66
N LEU A 589 -31.37 6.50 -43.21
CA LEU A 589 -31.56 6.79 -41.78
C LEU A 589 -32.54 5.79 -41.13
N GLN A 590 -33.69 5.51 -41.80
CA GLN A 590 -34.66 4.53 -41.31
C GLN A 590 -34.09 3.13 -41.27
N SER A 591 -33.37 2.70 -42.31
CA SER A 591 -32.67 1.42 -42.33
C SER A 591 -31.66 1.29 -41.19
N LEU A 592 -30.92 2.36 -40.91
CA LEU A 592 -29.96 2.38 -39.81
C LEU A 592 -30.64 2.23 -38.43
N ILE A 593 -31.73 2.97 -38.21
CA ILE A 593 -32.52 2.90 -36.97
C ILE A 593 -33.06 1.46 -36.73
N GLN A 594 -33.54 0.79 -37.78
CA GLN A 594 -34.06 -0.59 -37.68
C GLN A 594 -32.99 -1.61 -37.28
N GLN A 595 -31.74 -1.39 -37.64
CA GLN A 595 -30.62 -2.27 -37.31
C GLN A 595 -30.07 -2.04 -35.88
N LEU A 596 -30.43 -0.91 -35.23
CA LEU A 596 -29.97 -0.60 -33.89
C LEU A 596 -30.87 -1.26 -32.82
N PRO A 597 -30.30 -1.70 -31.68
CA PRO A 597 -31.06 -2.26 -30.57
C PRO A 597 -32.09 -1.27 -30.03
N GLU A 598 -33.20 -1.77 -29.49
CA GLU A 598 -34.18 -0.91 -28.83
C GLU A 598 -33.55 -0.19 -27.62
N THR A 599 -33.97 1.05 -27.41
CA THR A 599 -33.50 1.85 -26.28
C THR A 599 -34.08 1.29 -24.98
N PHE A 600 -33.23 1.02 -24.00
CA PHE A 600 -33.66 0.56 -22.68
C PHE A 600 -34.60 1.57 -22.02
N ASP A 601 -35.61 1.08 -21.27
CA ASP A 601 -36.60 1.94 -20.64
C ASP A 601 -36.06 2.95 -19.65
N GLU A 602 -34.97 2.59 -18.95
CA GLU A 602 -34.21 3.50 -18.05
C GLU A 602 -33.63 4.71 -18.80
N VAL A 603 -33.17 4.51 -20.03
CA VAL A 603 -32.64 5.58 -20.89
C VAL A 603 -33.75 6.46 -21.41
N LYS A 604 -34.88 5.88 -21.76
CA LYS A 604 -36.09 6.63 -22.16
C LYS A 604 -36.56 7.56 -21.03
N GLU A 605 -36.55 7.07 -19.78
CA GLU A 605 -36.93 7.86 -18.61
C GLU A 605 -35.95 8.98 -18.33
N MET A 606 -34.63 8.71 -18.43
CA MET A 606 -33.59 9.72 -18.27
C MET A 606 -33.71 10.82 -19.30
N ILE A 607 -33.98 10.49 -20.56
CA ILE A 607 -34.22 11.47 -21.64
C ILE A 607 -35.46 12.33 -21.35
N ARG A 608 -36.55 11.71 -20.84
CA ARG A 608 -37.76 12.45 -20.42
C ARG A 608 -37.46 13.43 -19.29
N MET A 609 -36.65 13.03 -18.31
CA MET A 609 -36.26 13.89 -17.20
C MET A 609 -35.41 15.08 -17.70
N MET A 610 -34.41 14.85 -18.56
CA MET A 610 -33.59 15.91 -19.18
C MET A 610 -34.43 16.91 -19.98
N ASN A 611 -35.39 16.46 -20.75
CA ASN A 611 -36.28 17.33 -21.54
C ASN A 611 -37.22 18.15 -20.63
N LYS A 612 -37.67 17.58 -19.50
CA LYS A 612 -38.49 18.27 -18.50
C LYS A 612 -37.72 19.37 -17.79
N GLU A 613 -36.44 19.15 -17.46
CA GLU A 613 -35.54 20.15 -16.89
C GLU A 613 -35.26 21.29 -17.87
N LYS A 614 -35.03 20.99 -19.14
CA LYS A 614 -34.87 22.01 -20.20
C LYS A 614 -36.09 22.89 -20.34
N ALA A 615 -37.28 22.29 -20.36
CA ALA A 615 -38.56 23.02 -20.46
C ALA A 615 -38.83 23.90 -19.22
N LEU A 616 -38.33 23.53 -18.06
CA LEU A 616 -38.39 24.33 -16.85
C LEU A 616 -37.38 25.52 -16.85
N LYS A 617 -36.20 25.32 -17.43
CA LYS A 617 -35.17 26.39 -17.58
C LYS A 617 -35.52 27.40 -18.67
N SER A 618 -36.29 27.01 -19.70
CA SER A 618 -36.74 27.91 -20.76
C SER A 618 -37.94 28.78 -20.38
N LYS A 619 -38.58 28.48 -19.22
CA LYS A 619 -39.70 29.27 -18.66
C LYS A 619 -39.28 30.23 -17.54
N LYS A 620 -37.99 30.25 -17.17
CA LYS A 620 -37.34 31.25 -16.35
C LYS A 620 -36.50 32.16 -17.21
#